data_f24e012b6d234ec734dfa64ab2c84171
#
_entry.id   f24e012b6d234ec734dfa64ab2c84171
#
_cell.length_a   1.000
_cell.length_b   1.000
_cell.length_c   1.000
_cell.angle_alpha   90.00
_cell.angle_beta   90.00
_cell.angle_gamma   90.00
#
_symmetry.space_group_name_H-M   'P 1'
#
loop_
_entity.id
_entity.type
_entity.pdbx_description
1 polymer ?
#
loop_
_entity_poly.entity_id
_entity_poly.type
_entity_poly.pdbx_seq_one_letter_code
_entity_poly.pdbx_strand_id
1 'polypeptide(L)'
;MHYQDWNWRYLSQHINVQQIRDNPDRTWNREGLSLNKSITVDDIDNLVLPNTVGDWIWSNLSIHMSMRQVRSNPDRQWCRQCLSLNKDITLNDIDNLVLPNATDEWDWWDLSMGMDVQQVRDNPYRQWCRSTLSCNKDITMYDIDNLVLPNATDEWDWYYLSQCINVQQIRDNPNRTWNREGLSCNKGITMYDIDNLALSNITDEWNWSNLSIHMSMQQVRSNPDRQWCRRSLSLNKDITVHDVHNLVLPNATDEWDWRYLSVYMDMHQVRNNPNRQWNKYILSINSTITMHDVDLISIGAQMTLYRDTLTLSVNRSVYTDIDIVCTN
;
A
#
# COMPACT_ATOMS: atom_id res chain seq x y z
N MET A 1 -6.20 -19.19 -31.70
CA MET A 1 -6.19 -18.93 -30.24
C MET A 1 -6.97 -17.65 -30.03
N HIS A 2 -8.09 -17.72 -29.27
CA HIS A 2 -8.89 -16.53 -28.99
C HIS A 2 -8.17 -15.70 -27.92
N TYR A 3 -7.57 -14.57 -28.31
CA TYR A 3 -6.96 -13.59 -27.41
C TYR A 3 -8.00 -12.64 -26.79
N GLN A 4 -9.31 -12.91 -26.94
CA GLN A 4 -10.40 -12.04 -26.50
C GLN A 4 -10.66 -12.06 -25.00
N ASP A 5 -10.08 -13.03 -24.25
CA ASP A 5 -10.39 -13.22 -22.83
C ASP A 5 -9.39 -12.57 -21.85
N TRP A 6 -8.33 -11.91 -22.37
CA TRP A 6 -7.34 -11.24 -21.54
C TRP A 6 -7.75 -9.81 -21.20
N ASN A 7 -7.59 -9.43 -19.94
CA ASN A 7 -7.71 -8.03 -19.54
C ASN A 7 -6.45 -7.27 -19.98
N TRP A 8 -6.46 -6.76 -21.20
CA TRP A 8 -5.32 -6.06 -21.80
C TRP A 8 -4.95 -4.78 -21.07
N ARG A 9 -5.90 -4.10 -20.42
CA ARG A 9 -5.61 -2.93 -19.58
C ARG A 9 -4.72 -3.33 -18.41
N TYR A 10 -5.09 -4.43 -17.73
CA TYR A 10 -4.32 -4.93 -16.60
C TYR A 10 -2.95 -5.48 -17.02
N LEU A 11 -2.89 -6.28 -18.10
CA LEU A 11 -1.63 -6.76 -18.65
C LEU A 11 -0.69 -5.61 -19.01
N SER A 12 -1.20 -4.57 -19.66
CA SER A 12 -0.45 -3.38 -20.04
C SER A 12 0.16 -2.67 -18.82
N GLN A 13 -0.53 -2.67 -17.69
CA GLN A 13 -0.06 -2.06 -16.45
C GLN A 13 1.11 -2.81 -15.81
N HIS A 14 1.14 -4.15 -15.91
CA HIS A 14 2.04 -4.98 -15.09
C HIS A 14 3.13 -5.71 -15.85
N ILE A 15 2.97 -5.90 -17.15
CA ILE A 15 3.97 -6.61 -17.96
C ILE A 15 5.24 -5.76 -18.12
N ASN A 16 6.38 -6.42 -18.18
CA ASN A 16 7.65 -5.73 -18.43
C ASN A 16 7.61 -5.02 -19.80
N VAL A 17 8.04 -3.75 -19.85
CA VAL A 17 8.02 -2.93 -21.08
C VAL A 17 8.82 -3.55 -22.23
N GLN A 18 9.88 -4.30 -21.93
CA GLN A 18 10.63 -5.00 -23.00
C GLN A 18 9.75 -6.05 -23.69
N GLN A 19 8.91 -6.76 -22.96
CA GLN A 19 7.95 -7.70 -23.56
C GLN A 19 6.90 -6.99 -24.42
N ILE A 20 6.54 -5.74 -24.06
CA ILE A 20 5.65 -4.92 -24.89
C ILE A 20 6.36 -4.55 -26.20
N ARG A 21 7.61 -4.10 -26.14
CA ARG A 21 8.44 -3.78 -27.31
C ARG A 21 8.67 -4.99 -28.23
N ASP A 22 8.83 -6.18 -27.65
CA ASP A 22 9.02 -7.42 -28.38
C ASP A 22 7.72 -7.96 -28.99
N ASN A 23 6.56 -7.48 -28.57
CA ASN A 23 5.24 -7.93 -29.03
C ASN A 23 4.32 -6.76 -29.38
N PRO A 24 4.71 -5.86 -30.30
CA PRO A 24 3.98 -4.63 -30.59
C PRO A 24 2.59 -4.85 -31.21
N ASP A 25 2.38 -5.99 -31.86
CA ASP A 25 1.14 -6.33 -32.57
C ASP A 25 -0.01 -6.79 -31.66
N ARG A 26 0.24 -6.87 -30.33
CA ARG A 26 -0.80 -7.22 -29.35
C ARG A 26 -1.75 -6.03 -29.10
N THR A 27 -2.89 -6.35 -28.50
CA THR A 27 -3.93 -5.35 -28.18
C THR A 27 -3.62 -4.61 -26.88
N TRP A 28 -2.50 -3.88 -26.85
CA TRP A 28 -2.12 -3.10 -25.68
C TRP A 28 -3.12 -1.98 -25.41
N ASN A 29 -3.24 -1.58 -24.13
CA ASN A 29 -4.12 -0.50 -23.71
C ASN A 29 -3.28 0.66 -23.16
N ARG A 30 -3.36 1.86 -23.75
CA ARG A 30 -2.56 3.04 -23.36
C ARG A 30 -2.90 3.53 -21.96
N GLU A 31 -4.15 3.43 -21.53
CA GLU A 31 -4.51 3.77 -20.15
C GLU A 31 -3.79 2.84 -19.14
N GLY A 32 -3.73 1.53 -19.44
CA GLY A 32 -2.98 0.56 -18.65
C GLY A 32 -1.48 0.83 -18.70
N LEU A 33 -0.91 1.12 -19.87
CA LEU A 33 0.50 1.49 -20.03
C LEU A 33 0.86 2.76 -19.25
N SER A 34 -0.07 3.71 -19.15
CA SER A 34 0.13 4.93 -18.36
C SER A 34 0.29 4.68 -16.85
N LEU A 35 -0.10 3.51 -16.36
CA LEU A 35 0.12 3.05 -15.00
C LEU A 35 1.37 2.15 -14.86
N ASN A 36 1.99 1.79 -15.98
CA ASN A 36 3.16 0.92 -15.97
C ASN A 36 4.43 1.71 -15.59
N LYS A 37 4.99 1.40 -14.44
CA LYS A 37 6.16 2.11 -13.88
C LYS A 37 7.44 1.99 -14.74
N SER A 38 7.46 1.09 -15.73
CA SER A 38 8.61 0.87 -16.62
C SER A 38 8.52 1.65 -17.92
N ILE A 39 7.37 2.27 -18.23
CA ILE A 39 7.18 3.11 -19.43
C ILE A 39 8.01 4.40 -19.29
N THR A 40 8.62 4.79 -20.39
CA THR A 40 9.41 6.03 -20.50
C THR A 40 8.80 6.99 -21.51
N VAL A 41 9.25 8.25 -21.52
CA VAL A 41 8.85 9.23 -22.55
C VAL A 41 9.26 8.76 -23.94
N ASP A 42 10.42 8.12 -24.06
CA ASP A 42 10.87 7.54 -25.32
C ASP A 42 9.92 6.43 -25.84
N ASP A 43 9.35 5.63 -24.95
CA ASP A 43 8.33 4.64 -25.33
C ASP A 43 7.04 5.31 -25.81
N ILE A 44 6.63 6.40 -25.17
CA ILE A 44 5.43 7.15 -25.56
C ILE A 44 5.59 7.71 -26.98
N ASP A 45 6.79 8.17 -27.34
CA ASP A 45 7.08 8.79 -28.63
C ASP A 45 7.35 7.78 -29.75
N ASN A 46 8.04 6.70 -29.44
CA ASN A 46 8.64 5.84 -30.47
C ASN A 46 8.03 4.43 -30.54
N LEU A 47 7.28 4.01 -29.51
CA LEU A 47 6.70 2.67 -29.51
C LEU A 47 5.46 2.60 -30.42
N VAL A 48 5.62 1.98 -31.58
CA VAL A 48 4.54 1.77 -32.54
C VAL A 48 3.71 0.56 -32.10
N LEU A 49 2.48 0.81 -31.68
CA LEU A 49 1.53 -0.20 -31.22
C LEU A 49 0.27 -0.17 -32.11
N PRO A 50 0.23 -0.89 -33.23
CA PRO A 50 -0.81 -0.74 -34.26
C PRO A 50 -2.21 -1.12 -33.78
N ASN A 51 -2.31 -2.03 -32.82
CA ASN A 51 -3.59 -2.54 -32.30
C ASN A 51 -3.96 -1.94 -30.92
N THR A 52 -3.33 -0.83 -30.53
CA THR A 52 -3.52 -0.21 -29.22
C THR A 52 -4.86 0.53 -29.14
N VAL A 53 -5.51 0.43 -28.00
CA VAL A 53 -6.75 1.16 -27.68
C VAL A 53 -6.51 2.17 -26.57
N GLY A 54 -7.33 3.24 -26.56
CA GLY A 54 -7.29 4.32 -25.58
C GLY A 54 -6.16 5.33 -25.82
N ASP A 55 -6.14 6.35 -24.96
CA ASP A 55 -5.17 7.43 -24.99
C ASP A 55 -4.18 7.32 -23.79
N TRP A 56 -3.05 8.03 -23.89
CA TRP A 56 -2.13 8.19 -22.78
C TRP A 56 -2.77 9.06 -21.69
N ILE A 57 -2.75 8.57 -20.45
CA ILE A 57 -3.28 9.30 -19.29
C ILE A 57 -2.12 10.00 -18.59
N TRP A 58 -1.92 11.29 -18.91
CA TRP A 58 -0.80 12.07 -18.41
C TRP A 58 -0.80 12.27 -16.90
N SER A 59 -1.98 12.28 -16.26
CA SER A 59 -2.07 12.28 -14.79
C SER A 59 -1.42 11.04 -14.17
N ASN A 60 -1.68 9.85 -14.72
CA ASN A 60 -1.04 8.61 -14.25
C ASN A 60 0.47 8.61 -14.51
N LEU A 61 0.88 9.05 -15.71
CA LEU A 61 2.31 9.16 -16.07
C LEU A 61 3.04 10.14 -15.14
N SER A 62 2.41 11.23 -14.75
CA SER A 62 2.98 12.23 -13.84
C SER A 62 3.34 11.65 -12.48
N ILE A 63 2.54 10.71 -11.96
CA ILE A 63 2.81 10.06 -10.66
C ILE A 63 4.07 9.19 -10.70
N HIS A 64 4.33 8.51 -11.82
CA HIS A 64 5.32 7.44 -11.89
C HIS A 64 6.58 7.78 -12.69
N MET A 65 6.49 8.75 -13.59
CA MET A 65 7.62 9.13 -14.43
C MET A 65 8.75 9.70 -13.59
N SER A 66 10.01 9.32 -13.88
CA SER A 66 11.14 9.90 -13.16
C SER A 66 11.21 11.41 -13.38
N MET A 67 11.49 12.19 -12.35
CA MET A 67 11.59 13.65 -12.45
C MET A 67 12.67 14.09 -13.46
N ARG A 68 13.68 13.26 -13.73
CA ARG A 68 14.64 13.51 -14.81
C ARG A 68 13.94 13.57 -16.18
N GLN A 69 13.02 12.65 -16.46
CA GLN A 69 12.28 12.62 -17.73
C GLN A 69 11.29 13.78 -17.82
N VAL A 70 10.64 14.12 -16.71
CA VAL A 70 9.73 15.29 -16.64
C VAL A 70 10.50 16.57 -16.97
N ARG A 71 11.64 16.81 -16.32
CA ARG A 71 12.52 17.99 -16.57
C ARG A 71 13.06 18.08 -18.00
N SER A 72 13.33 16.92 -18.62
CA SER A 72 13.82 16.86 -20.01
C SER A 72 12.72 17.01 -21.06
N ASN A 73 11.46 16.92 -20.67
CA ASN A 73 10.30 16.99 -21.58
C ASN A 73 9.19 17.87 -20.99
N PRO A 74 9.47 19.16 -20.70
CA PRO A 74 8.53 20.02 -19.98
C PRO A 74 7.28 20.38 -20.80
N ASP A 75 7.33 20.28 -22.12
CA ASP A 75 6.25 20.60 -23.05
C ASP A 75 5.14 19.55 -23.13
N ARG A 76 5.27 18.44 -22.35
CA ARG A 76 4.22 17.42 -22.30
C ARG A 76 3.04 17.87 -21.42
N GLN A 77 1.96 17.09 -21.45
CA GLN A 77 0.73 17.38 -20.71
C GLN A 77 0.83 16.93 -19.23
N TRP A 78 1.93 17.30 -18.57
CA TRP A 78 2.12 16.96 -17.16
C TRP A 78 1.02 17.59 -16.29
N CYS A 79 0.61 16.86 -15.25
CA CYS A 79 -0.32 17.31 -14.24
C CYS A 79 0.45 17.65 -12.96
N ARG A 80 0.46 18.94 -12.51
CA ARG A 80 1.17 19.38 -11.29
C ARG A 80 0.60 18.72 -10.06
N GLN A 81 -0.73 18.65 -9.95
CA GLN A 81 -1.38 17.95 -8.84
C GLN A 81 -0.89 16.49 -8.75
N CYS A 82 -0.80 15.78 -9.88
CA CYS A 82 -0.33 14.41 -9.91
C CYS A 82 1.19 14.28 -9.69
N LEU A 83 1.98 15.26 -10.13
CA LEU A 83 3.41 15.34 -9.83
C LEU A 83 3.67 15.56 -8.33
N SER A 84 2.73 16.18 -7.61
CA SER A 84 2.82 16.34 -6.15
C SER A 84 2.86 15.01 -5.40
N LEU A 85 2.33 13.94 -6.00
CA LEU A 85 2.42 12.55 -5.51
C LEU A 85 3.70 11.83 -5.94
N ASN A 86 4.51 12.46 -6.81
CA ASN A 86 5.72 11.81 -7.32
C ASN A 86 6.81 11.80 -6.24
N LYS A 87 7.26 10.61 -5.87
CA LYS A 87 8.24 10.40 -4.79
C LYS A 87 9.60 11.10 -5.00
N ASP A 88 9.93 11.45 -6.24
CA ASP A 88 11.21 12.08 -6.62
C ASP A 88 11.07 13.60 -6.82
N ILE A 89 9.90 14.20 -6.54
CA ILE A 89 9.67 15.64 -6.60
C ILE A 89 10.46 16.38 -5.52
N THR A 90 10.97 17.55 -5.85
CA THR A 90 11.70 18.41 -4.92
C THR A 90 11.15 19.83 -4.93
N LEU A 91 11.43 20.62 -3.90
CA LEU A 91 11.09 22.05 -3.89
C LEU A 91 11.73 22.82 -5.04
N ASN A 92 12.93 22.42 -5.47
CA ASN A 92 13.54 23.02 -6.65
C ASN A 92 12.72 22.80 -7.93
N ASP A 93 12.03 21.68 -8.05
CA ASP A 93 11.11 21.43 -9.17
C ASP A 93 9.88 22.33 -9.08
N ILE A 94 9.32 22.46 -7.87
CA ILE A 94 8.15 23.32 -7.64
C ILE A 94 8.46 24.77 -8.00
N ASP A 95 9.65 25.26 -7.67
CA ASP A 95 10.05 26.64 -7.89
C ASP A 95 10.49 26.94 -9.34
N ASN A 96 11.13 25.98 -10.00
CA ASN A 96 11.86 26.26 -11.24
C ASN A 96 11.37 25.47 -12.45
N LEU A 97 10.55 24.44 -12.28
CA LEU A 97 10.07 23.64 -13.40
C LEU A 97 8.91 24.34 -14.11
N VAL A 98 9.21 24.85 -15.29
CA VAL A 98 8.18 25.45 -16.14
C VAL A 98 7.48 24.35 -16.93
N LEU A 99 6.18 24.20 -16.72
CA LEU A 99 5.30 23.24 -17.41
C LEU A 99 4.25 24.02 -18.19
N PRO A 100 4.49 24.39 -19.45
CA PRO A 100 3.65 25.33 -20.18
C PRO A 100 2.24 24.80 -20.47
N ASN A 101 2.07 23.47 -20.50
CA ASN A 101 0.80 22.83 -20.77
C ASN A 101 0.04 22.38 -19.51
N ALA A 102 0.62 22.57 -18.31
CA ALA A 102 -0.08 22.27 -17.07
C ALA A 102 -0.90 23.50 -16.64
N THR A 103 -2.21 23.30 -16.47
CA THR A 103 -3.16 24.34 -16.05
C THR A 103 -3.55 24.26 -14.59
N ASP A 104 -3.22 23.16 -13.94
CA ASP A 104 -3.44 22.87 -12.53
C ASP A 104 -2.32 23.45 -11.65
N GLU A 105 -2.55 23.48 -10.35
CA GLU A 105 -1.58 23.94 -9.35
C GLU A 105 -0.92 22.77 -8.63
N TRP A 106 0.16 23.03 -7.90
CA TRP A 106 0.78 22.06 -7.00
C TRP A 106 -0.15 21.77 -5.82
N ASP A 107 -0.30 20.50 -5.46
CA ASP A 107 -1.09 20.07 -4.32
C ASP A 107 -0.21 20.00 -3.07
N TRP A 108 -0.32 21.01 -2.21
CA TRP A 108 0.46 21.09 -0.98
C TRP A 108 0.06 20.07 0.07
N TRP A 109 -1.14 19.49 -0.05
CA TRP A 109 -1.59 18.39 0.79
C TRP A 109 -0.76 17.13 0.49
N ASP A 110 -0.64 16.74 -0.76
CA ASP A 110 0.16 15.60 -1.23
C ASP A 110 1.67 15.86 -1.02
N LEU A 111 2.15 17.06 -1.31
CA LEU A 111 3.54 17.46 -1.08
C LEU A 111 3.93 17.35 0.40
N SER A 112 3.06 17.76 1.30
CA SER A 112 3.33 17.68 2.75
C SER A 112 3.50 16.22 3.22
N MET A 113 2.75 15.29 2.64
CA MET A 113 2.85 13.88 3.00
C MET A 113 4.15 13.23 2.50
N GLY A 114 4.58 13.56 1.28
CA GLY A 114 5.68 12.90 0.57
C GLY A 114 7.04 13.57 0.65
N MET A 115 7.09 14.86 1.00
CA MET A 115 8.34 15.64 1.00
C MET A 115 9.29 15.20 2.11
N ASP A 116 10.58 15.21 1.83
CA ASP A 116 11.62 15.06 2.85
C ASP A 116 11.45 16.14 3.93
N VAL A 117 11.38 15.72 5.19
CA VAL A 117 11.07 16.63 6.30
C VAL A 117 12.15 17.72 6.51
N GLN A 118 13.40 17.48 6.06
CA GLN A 118 14.43 18.51 6.10
C GLN A 118 14.10 19.67 5.14
N GLN A 119 13.54 19.36 3.96
CA GLN A 119 13.06 20.40 3.05
C GLN A 119 11.90 21.22 3.67
N VAL A 120 11.04 20.56 4.45
CA VAL A 120 9.98 21.27 5.20
C VAL A 120 10.58 22.22 6.24
N ARG A 121 11.55 21.75 7.04
CA ARG A 121 12.26 22.56 8.06
C ARG A 121 12.97 23.77 7.46
N ASP A 122 13.63 23.58 6.31
CA ASP A 122 14.37 24.63 5.63
C ASP A 122 13.46 25.64 4.91
N ASN A 123 12.19 25.29 4.68
CA ASN A 123 11.24 26.11 3.92
C ASN A 123 9.89 26.28 4.66
N PRO A 124 9.87 26.78 5.89
CA PRO A 124 8.68 26.78 6.74
C PRO A 124 7.55 27.70 6.25
N TYR A 125 7.86 28.67 5.36
CA TYR A 125 6.87 29.63 4.83
C TYR A 125 6.05 29.12 3.64
N ARG A 126 6.22 27.86 3.24
CA ARG A 126 5.40 27.22 2.21
C ARG A 126 4.00 26.89 2.75
N GLN A 127 3.12 26.45 1.87
CA GLN A 127 1.72 26.11 2.20
C GLN A 127 1.62 24.68 2.77
N TRP A 128 2.49 24.35 3.72
CA TRP A 128 2.47 23.02 4.35
C TRP A 128 1.16 22.76 5.09
N CYS A 129 0.72 21.52 5.05
CA CYS A 129 -0.48 21.04 5.75
C CYS A 129 -0.03 20.17 6.94
N ARG A 130 -0.33 20.59 8.19
CA ARG A 130 0.08 19.84 9.40
C ARG A 130 -0.60 18.48 9.49
N SER A 131 -1.88 18.39 9.12
CA SER A 131 -2.62 17.13 9.20
C SER A 131 -1.97 16.07 8.29
N THR A 132 -1.48 16.42 7.11
CA THR A 132 -0.77 15.48 6.23
C THR A 132 0.70 15.28 6.57
N LEU A 133 1.39 16.31 7.09
CA LEU A 133 2.71 16.12 7.70
C LEU A 133 2.67 15.10 8.85
N SER A 134 1.54 14.98 9.54
CA SER A 134 1.33 13.96 10.58
C SER A 134 1.43 12.53 10.06
N CYS A 135 1.23 12.30 8.76
CA CYS A 135 1.44 11.01 8.09
C CYS A 135 2.89 10.81 7.64
N ASN A 136 3.72 11.85 7.66
CA ASN A 136 5.10 11.76 7.19
C ASN A 136 5.95 11.00 8.21
N LYS A 137 6.51 9.87 7.79
CA LYS A 137 7.28 8.94 8.64
C LYS A 137 8.53 9.54 9.29
N ASP A 138 9.03 10.65 8.76
CA ASP A 138 10.25 11.31 9.21
C ASP A 138 9.97 12.49 10.17
N ILE A 139 8.69 12.81 10.42
CA ILE A 139 8.26 13.77 11.44
C ILE A 139 8.57 13.19 12.84
N THR A 140 9.06 14.06 13.70
CA THR A 140 9.43 13.72 15.08
C THR A 140 8.70 14.60 16.09
N MET A 141 8.73 14.23 17.37
CA MET A 141 8.22 15.09 18.46
C MET A 141 8.92 16.46 18.50
N TYR A 142 10.21 16.50 18.12
CA TYR A 142 10.92 17.78 18.03
C TYR A 142 10.28 18.71 16.98
N ASP A 143 9.86 18.17 15.83
CA ASP A 143 9.19 18.98 14.78
C ASP A 143 7.83 19.48 15.25
N ILE A 144 7.05 18.63 15.91
CA ILE A 144 5.74 19.00 16.45
C ILE A 144 5.85 20.18 17.41
N ASP A 145 6.90 20.21 18.24
CA ASP A 145 7.12 21.24 19.25
C ASP A 145 7.79 22.49 18.71
N ASN A 146 8.62 22.40 17.68
CA ASN A 146 9.50 23.49 17.28
C ASN A 146 9.29 23.98 15.84
N LEU A 147 8.63 23.20 14.98
CA LEU A 147 8.45 23.59 13.58
C LEU A 147 7.33 24.64 13.45
N VAL A 148 7.74 25.88 13.25
CA VAL A 148 6.80 26.98 13.03
C VAL A 148 6.43 27.02 11.54
N LEU A 149 5.18 26.74 11.22
CA LEU A 149 4.60 26.79 9.89
C LEU A 149 3.57 27.91 9.80
N PRO A 150 3.97 29.15 9.48
CA PRO A 150 3.10 30.32 9.61
C PRO A 150 1.93 30.34 8.64
N ASN A 151 2.04 29.61 7.52
CA ASN A 151 0.99 29.50 6.51
C ASN A 151 0.07 28.27 6.68
N ALA A 152 0.39 27.37 7.60
CA ALA A 152 -0.48 26.24 7.90
C ALA A 152 -1.60 26.70 8.84
N THR A 153 -2.84 26.50 8.40
CA THR A 153 -4.05 26.89 9.15
C THR A 153 -4.68 25.72 9.92
N ASP A 154 -4.26 24.51 9.60
CA ASP A 154 -4.70 23.26 10.22
C ASP A 154 -3.82 22.89 11.44
N GLU A 155 -4.25 21.89 12.19
CA GLU A 155 -3.53 21.38 13.35
C GLU A 155 -2.88 20.02 13.04
N TRP A 156 -1.96 19.57 13.92
CA TRP A 156 -1.40 18.24 13.88
C TRP A 156 -2.50 17.19 14.12
N ASP A 157 -2.53 16.16 13.28
CA ASP A 157 -3.48 15.05 13.43
C ASP A 157 -2.86 13.95 14.31
N TRP A 158 -3.33 13.86 15.55
CA TRP A 158 -2.80 12.93 16.54
C TRP A 158 -3.16 11.46 16.26
N TYR A 159 -4.17 11.18 15.44
CA TYR A 159 -4.42 9.82 14.97
C TYR A 159 -3.25 9.33 14.10
N TYR A 160 -2.88 10.10 13.09
CA TYR A 160 -1.77 9.77 12.19
C TYR A 160 -0.41 9.86 12.89
N LEU A 161 -0.18 10.84 13.75
CA LEU A 161 1.03 10.90 14.57
C LEU A 161 1.19 9.64 15.43
N SER A 162 0.12 9.17 16.05
CA SER A 162 0.12 7.95 16.86
C SER A 162 0.48 6.71 16.03
N GLN A 163 0.07 6.67 14.78
CA GLN A 163 0.37 5.58 13.85
C GLN A 163 1.83 5.59 13.38
N CYS A 164 2.39 6.78 13.11
CA CYS A 164 3.65 6.92 12.37
C CYS A 164 4.87 7.20 13.26
N ILE A 165 4.70 7.89 14.39
CA ILE A 165 5.83 8.26 15.27
C ILE A 165 6.48 7.00 15.89
N ASN A 166 7.81 7.07 16.01
CA ASN A 166 8.57 6.02 16.70
C ASN A 166 8.07 5.81 18.13
N VAL A 167 7.80 4.55 18.49
CA VAL A 167 7.21 4.20 19.78
C VAL A 167 8.04 4.65 21.00
N GLN A 168 9.36 4.80 20.87
CA GLN A 168 10.17 5.36 21.95
C GLN A 168 9.81 6.82 22.22
N GLN A 169 9.56 7.61 21.18
CA GLN A 169 9.11 9.00 21.35
C GLN A 169 7.73 9.07 22.02
N ILE A 170 6.86 8.08 21.76
CA ILE A 170 5.56 7.97 22.43
C ILE A 170 5.77 7.69 23.92
N ARG A 171 6.65 6.73 24.28
CA ARG A 171 6.97 6.41 25.67
C ARG A 171 7.58 7.58 26.44
N ASP A 172 8.42 8.38 25.77
CA ASP A 172 9.08 9.55 26.34
C ASP A 172 8.12 10.75 26.51
N ASN A 173 6.96 10.72 25.84
CA ASN A 173 5.98 11.80 25.81
C ASN A 173 4.54 11.32 26.14
N PRO A 174 4.29 10.63 27.27
CA PRO A 174 3.01 9.97 27.57
C PRO A 174 1.84 10.95 27.78
N ASN A 175 2.13 12.23 28.03
CA ASN A 175 1.13 13.26 28.34
C ASN A 175 0.58 13.96 27.09
N ARG A 176 0.99 13.56 25.88
CA ARG A 176 0.47 14.10 24.62
C ARG A 176 -0.91 13.53 24.30
N THR A 177 -1.54 14.10 23.31
CA THR A 177 -2.90 13.74 22.86
C THR A 177 -2.88 12.50 21.95
N TRP A 178 -2.19 11.43 22.39
CA TRP A 178 -2.12 10.20 21.61
C TRP A 178 -3.50 9.58 21.38
N ASN A 179 -3.69 8.94 20.25
CA ASN A 179 -4.91 8.25 19.89
C ASN A 179 -4.67 6.72 19.91
N ARG A 180 -5.41 5.96 20.74
CA ARG A 180 -5.19 4.50 20.86
C ARG A 180 -5.53 3.73 19.60
N GLU A 181 -6.50 4.17 18.82
CA GLU A 181 -6.79 3.54 17.53
C GLU A 181 -5.59 3.70 16.57
N GLY A 182 -5.03 4.92 16.48
CA GLY A 182 -3.80 5.17 15.73
C GLY A 182 -2.63 4.36 16.27
N LEU A 183 -2.41 4.32 17.59
CA LEU A 183 -1.38 3.49 18.22
C LEU A 183 -1.56 2.00 17.91
N SER A 184 -2.82 1.53 17.79
CA SER A 184 -3.10 0.13 17.42
C SER A 184 -2.67 -0.21 15.99
N CYS A 185 -2.44 0.79 15.14
CA CYS A 185 -1.87 0.64 13.80
C CYS A 185 -0.34 0.79 13.80
N ASN A 186 0.27 1.28 14.88
CA ASN A 186 1.70 1.52 14.96
C ASN A 186 2.47 0.19 15.10
N LYS A 187 3.27 -0.15 14.09
CA LYS A 187 4.02 -1.41 14.02
C LYS A 187 5.09 -1.58 15.11
N GLY A 188 5.44 -0.50 15.81
CA GLY A 188 6.40 -0.51 16.91
C GLY A 188 5.76 -0.82 18.27
N ILE A 189 4.44 -0.76 18.41
CA ILE A 189 3.71 -1.08 19.64
C ILE A 189 3.85 -2.57 19.94
N THR A 190 4.07 -2.87 21.21
CA THR A 190 4.23 -4.23 21.74
C THR A 190 3.21 -4.51 22.85
N MET A 191 3.09 -5.78 23.27
CA MET A 191 2.25 -6.12 24.44
C MET A 191 2.71 -5.40 25.71
N TYR A 192 4.02 -5.14 25.84
CA TYR A 192 4.54 -4.35 26.97
C TYR A 192 3.95 -2.94 26.98
N ASP A 193 3.83 -2.30 25.81
CA ASP A 193 3.27 -0.95 25.70
C ASP A 193 1.77 -0.94 26.03
N ILE A 194 1.03 -1.95 25.55
CA ILE A 194 -0.40 -2.09 25.81
C ILE A 194 -0.66 -2.18 27.32
N ASP A 195 0.19 -2.86 28.04
CA ASP A 195 0.03 -3.08 29.48
C ASP A 195 0.57 -1.94 30.35
N ASN A 196 1.59 -1.20 29.87
CA ASN A 196 2.35 -0.27 30.72
C ASN A 196 2.33 1.19 30.26
N LEU A 197 1.87 1.48 29.03
CA LEU A 197 1.86 2.85 28.54
C LEU A 197 0.72 3.65 29.19
N ALA A 198 1.05 4.40 30.22
CA ALA A 198 0.11 5.27 30.94
C ALA A 198 -0.10 6.56 30.15
N LEU A 199 -1.13 6.60 29.32
CA LEU A 199 -1.53 7.76 28.52
C LEU A 199 -2.61 8.55 29.24
N SER A 200 -2.27 9.77 29.69
CA SER A 200 -3.08 10.55 30.63
C SER A 200 -4.40 11.08 30.06
N ASN A 201 -4.50 11.22 28.74
CA ASN A 201 -5.59 11.96 28.09
C ASN A 201 -6.41 11.09 27.12
N ILE A 202 -6.38 9.77 27.26
CA ILE A 202 -7.04 8.86 26.33
C ILE A 202 -8.20 8.13 27.02
N THR A 203 -9.38 8.24 26.40
CA THR A 203 -10.61 7.56 26.84
C THR A 203 -10.96 6.33 26.00
N ASP A 204 -10.40 6.23 24.81
CA ASP A 204 -10.65 5.15 23.85
C ASP A 204 -9.90 3.86 24.23
N GLU A 205 -10.42 2.76 23.73
CA GLU A 205 -9.83 1.43 23.92
C GLU A 205 -8.85 1.08 22.79
N TRP A 206 -7.99 0.08 23.02
CA TRP A 206 -7.14 -0.49 21.98
C TRP A 206 -7.98 -1.18 20.91
N ASN A 207 -7.67 -0.92 19.64
CA ASN A 207 -8.29 -1.63 18.52
C ASN A 207 -7.59 -2.99 18.29
N TRP A 208 -8.16 -4.05 18.87
CA TRP A 208 -7.60 -5.39 18.78
C TRP A 208 -7.61 -5.98 17.37
N SER A 209 -8.49 -5.50 16.47
CA SER A 209 -8.44 -5.88 15.06
C SER A 209 -7.16 -5.38 14.40
N ASN A 210 -6.80 -4.11 14.61
CA ASN A 210 -5.57 -3.54 14.07
C ASN A 210 -4.32 -4.19 14.71
N LEU A 211 -4.30 -4.34 16.04
CA LEU A 211 -3.21 -5.03 16.74
C LEU A 211 -3.01 -6.46 16.22
N SER A 212 -4.07 -7.19 15.92
CA SER A 212 -4.01 -8.56 15.40
C SER A 212 -3.28 -8.64 14.06
N ILE A 213 -3.37 -7.60 13.20
CA ILE A 213 -2.69 -7.58 11.91
C ILE A 213 -1.15 -7.46 12.06
N HIS A 214 -0.70 -6.66 13.04
CA HIS A 214 0.71 -6.23 13.12
C HIS A 214 1.50 -6.89 14.23
N MET A 215 0.84 -7.34 15.29
CA MET A 215 1.52 -7.96 16.41
C MET A 215 2.26 -9.23 15.96
N SER A 216 3.48 -9.43 16.45
CA SER A 216 4.21 -10.66 16.13
C SER A 216 3.46 -11.87 16.65
N MET A 217 3.44 -12.97 15.88
CA MET A 217 2.76 -14.19 16.29
C MET A 217 3.34 -14.79 17.59
N GLN A 218 4.59 -14.48 17.93
CA GLN A 218 5.15 -14.84 19.23
C GLN A 218 4.41 -14.14 20.38
N GLN A 219 4.13 -12.84 20.24
CA GLN A 219 3.39 -12.08 21.25
C GLN A 219 1.94 -12.55 21.35
N VAL A 220 1.29 -12.87 20.22
CA VAL A 220 -0.06 -13.44 20.19
C VAL A 220 -0.12 -14.76 20.94
N ARG A 221 0.81 -15.68 20.65
CA ARG A 221 0.89 -17.01 21.32
C ARG A 221 1.17 -16.90 22.83
N SER A 222 1.97 -15.90 23.24
CA SER A 222 2.30 -15.66 24.66
C SER A 222 1.17 -14.97 25.43
N ASN A 223 0.18 -14.41 24.74
CA ASN A 223 -0.91 -13.65 25.35
C ASN A 223 -2.29 -14.07 24.77
N PRO A 224 -2.66 -15.36 24.83
CA PRO A 224 -3.85 -15.88 24.14
C PRO A 224 -5.18 -15.33 24.69
N ASP A 225 -5.17 -14.88 25.96
CA ASP A 225 -6.37 -14.37 26.64
C ASP A 225 -6.77 -12.93 26.28
N ARG A 226 -6.04 -12.30 25.36
CA ARG A 226 -6.37 -10.97 24.86
C ARG A 226 -7.52 -11.05 23.84
N GLN A 227 -8.05 -9.90 23.46
CA GLN A 227 -9.20 -9.78 22.55
C GLN A 227 -8.79 -9.90 21.08
N TRP A 228 -7.96 -10.87 20.74
CA TRP A 228 -7.52 -11.09 19.38
C TRP A 228 -8.68 -11.32 18.41
N CYS A 229 -8.57 -10.76 17.21
CA CYS A 229 -9.51 -10.97 16.11
C CYS A 229 -8.93 -12.00 15.13
N ARG A 230 -9.54 -13.20 15.00
CA ARG A 230 -9.06 -14.25 14.09
C ARG A 230 -9.09 -13.81 12.64
N ARG A 231 -10.13 -13.07 12.24
CA ARG A 231 -10.21 -12.52 10.88
C ARG A 231 -9.03 -11.61 10.59
N SER A 232 -8.68 -10.72 11.51
CA SER A 232 -7.53 -9.82 11.38
C SER A 232 -6.19 -10.55 11.48
N LEU A 233 -6.06 -11.56 12.35
CA LEU A 233 -4.90 -12.44 12.38
C LEU A 233 -4.70 -13.20 11.06
N SER A 234 -5.77 -13.44 10.30
CA SER A 234 -5.67 -14.06 8.96
C SER A 234 -4.93 -13.17 7.95
N LEU A 235 -4.81 -11.86 8.22
CA LEU A 235 -4.01 -10.88 7.47
C LEU A 235 -2.56 -10.78 7.97
N ASN A 236 -2.25 -11.35 9.14
CA ASN A 236 -0.92 -11.29 9.73
C ASN A 236 0.06 -12.13 8.89
N LYS A 237 1.09 -11.48 8.35
CA LYS A 237 2.07 -12.12 7.45
C LYS A 237 2.89 -13.26 8.09
N ASP A 238 2.95 -13.29 9.42
CA ASP A 238 3.73 -14.27 10.18
C ASP A 238 2.86 -15.44 10.69
N ILE A 239 1.55 -15.46 10.33
CA ILE A 239 0.65 -16.54 10.70
C ILE A 239 0.99 -17.84 9.96
N THR A 240 0.83 -18.96 10.64
CA THR A 240 1.05 -20.29 10.07
C THR A 240 -0.19 -21.16 10.14
N VAL A 241 -0.24 -22.21 9.32
CA VAL A 241 -1.31 -23.24 9.41
C VAL A 241 -1.32 -23.88 10.78
N HIS A 242 -0.15 -24.01 11.45
CA HIS A 242 -0.06 -24.52 12.81
C HIS A 242 -0.81 -23.62 13.81
N ASP A 243 -0.70 -22.27 13.63
CA ASP A 243 -1.43 -21.32 14.48
C ASP A 243 -2.94 -21.43 14.27
N VAL A 244 -3.38 -21.46 13.01
CA VAL A 244 -4.80 -21.62 12.67
C VAL A 244 -5.41 -22.87 13.34
N HIS A 245 -4.61 -23.93 13.53
CA HIS A 245 -5.07 -25.19 14.10
C HIS A 245 -5.04 -25.22 15.62
N ASN A 246 -3.93 -24.73 16.21
CA ASN A 246 -3.58 -25.05 17.59
C ASN A 246 -3.68 -23.82 18.52
N LEU A 247 -3.82 -22.62 17.97
CA LEU A 247 -3.91 -21.43 18.78
C LEU A 247 -5.31 -21.28 19.38
N VAL A 248 -5.41 -21.50 20.68
CA VAL A 248 -6.63 -21.29 21.45
C VAL A 248 -6.73 -19.82 21.83
N LEU A 249 -7.75 -19.14 21.32
CA LEU A 249 -8.05 -17.74 21.64
C LEU A 249 -9.42 -17.66 22.30
N PRO A 250 -9.49 -17.73 23.63
CA PRO A 250 -10.77 -17.88 24.33
C PRO A 250 -11.71 -16.69 24.19
N ASN A 251 -11.16 -15.51 23.96
CA ASN A 251 -11.93 -14.26 23.82
C ASN A 251 -12.22 -13.88 22.36
N ALA A 252 -11.73 -14.61 21.37
CA ALA A 252 -12.05 -14.37 19.98
C ALA A 252 -13.39 -15.02 19.62
N THR A 253 -14.34 -14.22 19.16
CA THR A 253 -15.69 -14.66 18.78
C THR A 253 -15.88 -14.89 17.28
N ASP A 254 -14.95 -14.37 16.48
CA ASP A 254 -14.92 -14.49 15.04
C ASP A 254 -14.19 -15.74 14.56
N GLU A 255 -14.27 -16.02 13.27
CA GLU A 255 -13.62 -17.16 12.64
C GLU A 255 -12.41 -16.74 11.81
N TRP A 256 -11.55 -17.73 11.46
CA TRP A 256 -10.45 -17.53 10.52
C TRP A 256 -10.98 -17.22 9.12
N ASP A 257 -10.44 -16.19 8.48
CA ASP A 257 -10.81 -15.87 7.08
C ASP A 257 -9.85 -16.56 6.10
N TRP A 258 -10.31 -17.64 5.49
CA TRP A 258 -9.54 -18.44 4.54
C TRP A 258 -9.20 -17.69 3.24
N ARG A 259 -9.92 -16.62 2.92
CA ARG A 259 -9.57 -15.75 1.78
C ARG A 259 -8.25 -15.04 2.07
N TYR A 260 -8.13 -14.40 3.24
CA TYR A 260 -6.91 -13.69 3.64
C TYR A 260 -5.75 -14.67 3.88
N LEU A 261 -5.99 -15.80 4.53
CA LEU A 261 -4.97 -16.85 4.68
C LEU A 261 -4.46 -17.33 3.31
N SER A 262 -5.32 -17.42 2.30
CA SER A 262 -4.91 -17.81 0.94
C SER A 262 -4.01 -16.79 0.24
N VAL A 263 -4.09 -15.49 0.59
CA VAL A 263 -3.21 -14.45 0.02
C VAL A 263 -1.78 -14.58 0.53
N TYR A 264 -1.63 -14.71 1.85
CA TYR A 264 -0.35 -14.49 2.54
C TYR A 264 0.35 -15.79 2.97
N MET A 265 -0.38 -16.91 2.99
CA MET A 265 0.21 -18.17 3.41
C MET A 265 1.30 -18.64 2.45
N ASP A 266 2.43 -19.05 2.98
CA ASP A 266 3.50 -19.67 2.21
C ASP A 266 3.00 -20.92 1.48
N MET A 267 3.32 -21.04 0.18
CA MET A 267 2.84 -22.15 -0.65
C MET A 267 3.32 -23.53 -0.17
N HIS A 268 4.44 -23.61 0.55
CA HIS A 268 4.86 -24.88 1.18
C HIS A 268 3.86 -25.32 2.26
N GLN A 269 3.32 -24.38 3.04
CA GLN A 269 2.29 -24.67 4.04
C GLN A 269 0.96 -25.08 3.37
N VAL A 270 0.60 -24.43 2.26
CA VAL A 270 -0.59 -24.76 1.47
C VAL A 270 -0.48 -26.19 0.90
N ARG A 271 0.66 -26.55 0.29
CA ARG A 271 0.95 -27.88 -0.25
C ARG A 271 0.85 -28.99 0.80
N ASN A 272 1.34 -28.72 2.00
CA ASN A 272 1.29 -29.68 3.12
C ASN A 272 -0.11 -29.80 3.74
N ASN A 273 -1.03 -28.90 3.39
CA ASN A 273 -2.38 -28.85 3.94
C ASN A 273 -3.45 -28.68 2.82
N PRO A 274 -3.47 -29.52 1.76
CA PRO A 274 -4.28 -29.32 0.57
C PRO A 274 -5.79 -29.41 0.84
N ASN A 275 -6.21 -30.10 1.92
CA ASN A 275 -7.60 -30.33 2.27
C ASN A 275 -8.25 -29.19 3.08
N ARG A 276 -7.57 -28.04 3.21
CA ARG A 276 -8.12 -26.90 3.92
C ARG A 276 -9.04 -26.07 3.02
N GLN A 277 -9.75 -25.13 3.63
CA GLN A 277 -10.72 -24.25 2.94
C GLN A 277 -10.02 -23.14 2.12
N TRP A 278 -8.92 -23.49 1.43
CA TRP A 278 -8.21 -22.52 0.60
C TRP A 278 -9.11 -21.91 -0.47
N ASN A 279 -9.06 -20.59 -0.59
CA ASN A 279 -9.73 -19.91 -1.68
C ASN A 279 -8.84 -19.97 -2.94
N LYS A 280 -9.20 -20.81 -3.89
CA LYS A 280 -8.39 -21.10 -5.10
C LYS A 280 -8.22 -19.88 -5.99
N TYR A 281 -9.27 -19.06 -6.12
CA TYR A 281 -9.20 -17.82 -6.87
C TYR A 281 -8.16 -16.87 -6.26
N ILE A 282 -8.17 -16.76 -4.93
CA ILE A 282 -7.21 -15.93 -4.20
C ILE A 282 -5.80 -16.55 -4.21
N LEU A 283 -5.66 -17.87 -4.09
CA LEU A 283 -4.35 -18.53 -4.23
C LEU A 283 -3.70 -18.26 -5.59
N SER A 284 -4.48 -18.08 -6.66
CA SER A 284 -3.92 -17.75 -7.99
C SER A 284 -3.21 -16.38 -8.04
N ILE A 285 -3.43 -15.53 -7.03
CA ILE A 285 -2.77 -14.23 -6.87
C ILE A 285 -1.47 -14.36 -6.06
N ASN A 286 -1.30 -15.44 -5.31
CA ASN A 286 -0.10 -15.66 -4.50
C ASN A 286 1.13 -15.69 -5.41
N SER A 287 2.07 -14.79 -5.17
CA SER A 287 3.26 -14.58 -6.03
C SER A 287 4.19 -15.81 -6.10
N THR A 288 4.02 -16.78 -5.20
CA THR A 288 4.86 -17.99 -5.13
C THR A 288 4.15 -19.23 -5.68
N ILE A 289 2.92 -19.08 -6.22
CA ILE A 289 2.17 -20.20 -6.81
C ILE A 289 2.84 -20.70 -8.10
N THR A 290 2.84 -22.01 -8.32
CA THR A 290 3.32 -22.66 -9.53
C THR A 290 2.23 -23.50 -10.18
N MET A 291 2.42 -23.90 -11.46
CA MET A 291 1.48 -24.80 -12.14
C MET A 291 1.36 -26.16 -11.42
N HIS A 292 2.43 -26.64 -10.79
CA HIS A 292 2.39 -27.84 -9.97
C HIS A 292 1.42 -27.69 -8.79
N ASP A 293 1.33 -26.50 -8.19
CA ASP A 293 0.39 -26.21 -7.10
C ASP A 293 -1.05 -26.21 -7.58
N VAL A 294 -1.29 -25.66 -8.77
CA VAL A 294 -2.61 -25.66 -9.40
C VAL A 294 -3.11 -27.10 -9.60
N ASP A 295 -2.25 -28.00 -10.06
CA ASP A 295 -2.58 -29.40 -10.27
C ASP A 295 -2.82 -30.12 -8.91
N LEU A 296 -1.93 -29.95 -7.94
CA LEU A 296 -1.99 -30.56 -6.61
C LEU A 296 -3.27 -30.19 -5.86
N ILE A 297 -3.58 -28.89 -5.82
CA ILE A 297 -4.76 -28.36 -5.11
C ILE A 297 -6.05 -28.74 -5.83
N SER A 298 -5.98 -29.01 -7.14
CA SER A 298 -7.12 -29.44 -7.95
C SER A 298 -7.48 -30.90 -7.73
N ILE A 299 -6.50 -31.78 -7.50
CA ILE A 299 -6.68 -33.20 -7.23
C ILE A 299 -7.33 -33.42 -5.86
N GLY A 300 -7.01 -32.59 -4.85
CA GLY A 300 -7.55 -32.67 -3.48
C GLY A 300 -9.01 -32.21 -3.34
N ALA A 301 -9.61 -31.66 -4.38
CA ALA A 301 -11.02 -31.27 -4.40
C ALA A 301 -11.57 -31.55 -5.79
N GLN A 302 -12.61 -32.40 -5.90
CA GLN A 302 -13.37 -32.58 -7.13
C GLN A 302 -13.97 -31.28 -7.64
N MET A 303 -13.17 -30.47 -8.33
CA MET A 303 -13.64 -29.30 -9.07
C MET A 303 -12.85 -29.14 -10.36
N THR A 304 -13.54 -29.20 -11.47
CA THR A 304 -13.11 -28.75 -12.78
C THR A 304 -12.67 -27.29 -12.72
N LEU A 305 -11.37 -27.07 -12.58
CA LEU A 305 -10.77 -25.81 -12.99
C LEU A 305 -10.82 -25.77 -14.50
N TYR A 306 -11.57 -24.82 -15.05
CA TYR A 306 -11.46 -24.50 -16.46
C TYR A 306 -10.02 -24.08 -16.73
N ARG A 307 -9.33 -24.90 -17.50
CA ARG A 307 -7.91 -24.75 -17.90
C ARG A 307 -7.63 -23.47 -18.68
N ASP A 308 -8.69 -22.74 -19.07
CA ASP A 308 -8.65 -21.62 -20.01
C ASP A 308 -8.90 -20.24 -19.35
N THR A 309 -9.06 -20.16 -18.03
CA THR A 309 -9.29 -18.87 -17.35
C THR A 309 -8.34 -18.63 -16.19
N LEU A 310 -7.04 -18.91 -16.36
CA LEU A 310 -6.00 -18.20 -15.61
C LEU A 310 -5.87 -16.78 -16.20
N THR A 311 -6.98 -16.06 -16.22
CA THR A 311 -6.95 -14.62 -16.30
C THR A 311 -6.41 -14.14 -14.96
N LEU A 312 -5.16 -13.73 -14.93
CA LEU A 312 -4.58 -12.90 -13.89
C LEU A 312 -5.27 -11.51 -13.88
N SER A 313 -6.60 -11.50 -13.99
CA SER A 313 -7.43 -10.33 -13.81
C SER A 313 -7.69 -10.16 -12.30
N VAL A 314 -6.62 -9.84 -11.58
CA VAL A 314 -6.75 -9.39 -10.21
C VAL A 314 -7.44 -8.04 -10.24
N ASN A 315 -8.68 -8.04 -9.86
CA ASN A 315 -9.37 -6.80 -9.61
C ASN A 315 -8.69 -6.14 -8.39
N ARG A 316 -7.98 -5.04 -8.60
CA ARG A 316 -7.23 -4.29 -7.57
C ARG A 316 -8.12 -3.84 -6.41
N SER A 317 -9.46 -3.91 -6.57
CA SER A 317 -10.43 -3.69 -5.50
C SER A 317 -10.27 -4.65 -4.31
N VAL A 318 -9.63 -5.82 -4.51
CA VAL A 318 -9.31 -6.75 -3.41
C VAL A 318 -8.09 -6.27 -2.63
N TYR A 319 -7.15 -5.55 -3.29
CA TYR A 319 -5.96 -5.00 -2.64
C TYR A 319 -6.23 -3.65 -1.96
N THR A 320 -7.14 -2.83 -2.49
CA THR A 320 -7.52 -1.56 -1.87
C THR A 320 -8.26 -1.77 -0.55
N ASP A 321 -9.08 -2.83 -0.43
CA ASP A 321 -9.76 -3.17 0.83
C ASP A 321 -8.80 -3.78 1.87
N ILE A 322 -7.63 -4.29 1.44
CA ILE A 322 -6.61 -4.86 2.33
C ILE A 322 -5.57 -3.80 2.75
N ASP A 323 -5.26 -2.85 1.85
CA ASP A 323 -4.29 -1.78 2.11
C ASP A 323 -4.88 -0.61 2.94
N ILE A 324 -6.22 -0.46 2.99
CA ILE A 324 -6.88 0.66 3.68
C ILE A 324 -6.82 0.51 5.22
N VAL A 325 -6.54 -0.67 5.76
CA VAL A 325 -6.60 -0.85 7.21
C VAL A 325 -5.34 -0.38 7.93
N CYS A 326 -4.15 -0.32 7.30
CA CYS A 326 -2.90 0.16 7.93
C CYS A 326 -1.72 0.36 6.95
N THR A 327 -1.92 0.86 5.75
CA THR A 327 -0.82 1.29 4.89
C THR A 327 -1.00 2.74 4.46
N ASN A 328 -0.52 3.59 5.28
CA ASN A 328 0.18 4.83 4.93
C ASN A 328 1.35 4.98 5.86
#